data_01c0a78dda2768324e8acf61a3c61a50
#
_entry.id   01c0a78dda2768324e8acf61a3c61a50
#
_cell.length_a   1.000
_cell.length_b   1.000
_cell.length_c   1.000
_cell.angle_alpha   90.00
_cell.angle_beta   90.00
_cell.angle_gamma   90.00
#
_symmetry.space_group_name_H-M   'P 1'
#
loop_
_entity.id
_entity.type
_entity.pdbx_description
1 polymer ?
#
loop_
_entity_poly.entity_id
_entity_poly.type
_entity_poly.pdbx_seq_one_letter_code
_entity_poly.pdbx_strand_id
1 'polypeptide(L)'
;MKKTYVIGLVFVLALGIGAYIVKAPAPLGLTAPGFGAANATEAGKIDTSSILEMTLGAEDAPIQMTEYASYTCPHCRTFHKDVFQKLKADYIDTGKLRFTYREIYFDRYGLWGSIVARCGGADKFFAISDLLYTKQSEWTKGTPAEIAENLRRIGITAGLSQEDVQTCFTDGEKAQNLVAWYEANRAEDEISSTPSFIINGVKYANMSYAELQKILDAQ
;
A
#
# COMPACT_ATOMS: atom_id res chain seq x y z
N MET A 1 -77.66 38.32 19.67
CA MET A 1 -76.40 37.64 19.36
C MET A 1 -76.71 36.50 18.36
N LYS A 2 -76.54 36.75 17.09
CA LYS A 2 -76.85 35.77 16.01
C LYS A 2 -75.53 35.42 15.31
N LYS A 3 -75.15 34.15 15.39
CA LYS A 3 -74.00 33.63 14.66
C LYS A 3 -74.42 33.23 13.27
N THR A 4 -73.84 33.86 12.26
CA THR A 4 -74.05 33.54 10.85
C THR A 4 -72.90 32.63 10.37
N TYR A 5 -73.21 31.42 9.92
CA TYR A 5 -72.26 30.50 9.28
C TYR A 5 -72.29 30.77 7.79
N VAL A 6 -71.13 31.10 7.23
CA VAL A 6 -70.92 31.16 5.78
C VAL A 6 -70.29 29.85 5.34
N ILE A 7 -71.00 29.10 4.50
CA ILE A 7 -70.52 27.84 3.89
C ILE A 7 -69.73 28.25 2.61
N GLY A 8 -68.43 28.15 2.65
CA GLY A 8 -67.59 28.32 1.48
C GLY A 8 -67.44 27.04 0.67
N LEU A 9 -67.88 27.12 -0.55
CA LEU A 9 -67.75 26.04 -1.55
C LEU A 9 -66.30 25.96 -2.05
N VAL A 10 -65.62 24.87 -1.78
CA VAL A 10 -64.26 24.67 -2.31
C VAL A 10 -64.34 23.95 -3.64
N PHE A 11 -63.97 24.69 -4.69
CA PHE A 11 -63.73 24.11 -6.03
C PHE A 11 -62.36 23.44 -6.05
N VAL A 12 -62.33 22.11 -6.22
CA VAL A 12 -61.07 21.38 -6.45
C VAL A 12 -60.77 21.43 -7.93
N LEU A 13 -59.81 22.24 -8.34
CA LEU A 13 -59.23 22.21 -9.69
C LEU A 13 -58.12 21.15 -9.69
N ALA A 14 -58.35 20.04 -10.33
CA ALA A 14 -57.34 19.02 -10.63
C ALA A 14 -56.46 19.51 -11.78
N LEU A 15 -55.33 20.10 -11.46
CA LEU A 15 -54.24 20.36 -12.42
C LEU A 15 -53.37 19.11 -12.57
N GLY A 16 -53.50 18.47 -13.73
CA GLY A 16 -52.64 17.36 -14.13
C GLY A 16 -51.17 17.86 -14.30
N ILE A 17 -50.32 17.46 -13.39
CA ILE A 17 -48.87 17.65 -13.54
C ILE A 17 -48.32 16.49 -14.35
N GLY A 18 -48.14 16.73 -15.65
CA GLY A 18 -47.39 15.84 -16.53
C GLY A 18 -45.93 15.75 -16.05
N ALA A 19 -45.53 14.62 -15.55
CA ALA A 19 -44.14 14.37 -15.21
C ALA A 19 -43.30 14.31 -16.49
N TYR A 20 -42.65 15.40 -16.83
CA TYR A 20 -41.55 15.40 -17.80
C TYR A 20 -40.37 14.68 -17.17
N ILE A 21 -40.16 13.42 -17.53
CA ILE A 21 -38.90 12.71 -17.18
C ILE A 21 -37.83 13.29 -18.08
N VAL A 22 -37.11 14.27 -17.55
CA VAL A 22 -35.86 14.74 -18.16
C VAL A 22 -34.83 13.63 -17.93
N LYS A 23 -34.58 12.85 -18.99
CA LYS A 23 -33.52 11.86 -19.01
C LYS A 23 -32.19 12.62 -18.96
N ALA A 24 -31.60 12.73 -17.77
CA ALA A 24 -30.27 13.29 -17.59
C ALA A 24 -29.27 12.48 -18.45
N PRO A 25 -28.38 13.13 -19.22
CA PRO A 25 -27.33 12.41 -19.91
C PRO A 25 -26.48 11.69 -18.86
N ALA A 26 -26.21 10.39 -19.10
CA ALA A 26 -25.31 9.61 -18.28
C ALA A 26 -23.96 10.33 -18.19
N PRO A 27 -23.37 10.47 -16.98
CA PRO A 27 -22.05 11.02 -16.88
C PRO A 27 -21.10 10.13 -17.69
N LEU A 28 -20.35 10.72 -18.60
CA LEU A 28 -19.25 10.08 -19.30
C LEU A 28 -18.31 9.54 -18.22
N GLY A 29 -18.38 8.23 -18.03
CA GLY A 29 -17.53 7.52 -17.08
C GLY A 29 -16.09 7.65 -17.51
N LEU A 30 -15.40 8.62 -16.95
CA LEU A 30 -13.96 8.53 -16.76
C LEU A 30 -13.75 7.43 -15.69
N THR A 31 -13.74 6.19 -16.15
CA THR A 31 -13.26 5.09 -15.35
C THR A 31 -11.80 5.38 -15.05
N ALA A 32 -11.53 5.81 -13.81
CA ALA A 32 -10.19 5.63 -13.26
C ALA A 32 -9.77 4.19 -13.57
N PRO A 33 -8.51 3.92 -13.95
CA PRO A 33 -8.08 2.56 -14.26
C PRO A 33 -8.53 1.67 -13.13
N GLY A 34 -9.40 0.71 -13.48
CA GLY A 34 -10.12 -0.07 -12.50
C GLY A 34 -9.16 -0.93 -11.70
N PHE A 35 -8.87 -0.49 -10.51
CA PHE A 35 -8.60 -1.44 -9.43
C PHE A 35 -9.96 -2.06 -9.15
N GLY A 36 -10.16 -3.28 -9.63
CA GLY A 36 -11.43 -3.93 -9.65
C GLY A 36 -12.13 -3.85 -8.29
N ALA A 37 -13.35 -3.32 -8.31
CA ALA A 37 -14.31 -3.75 -7.32
C ALA A 37 -14.42 -5.27 -7.50
N ALA A 38 -13.75 -6.03 -6.64
CA ALA A 38 -13.86 -7.46 -6.60
C ALA A 38 -15.34 -7.75 -6.34
N ASN A 39 -16.06 -8.22 -7.38
CA ASN A 39 -17.31 -8.89 -7.17
C ASN A 39 -17.03 -10.06 -6.23
N ALA A 40 -17.66 -10.04 -5.05
CA ALA A 40 -17.63 -11.14 -4.09
C ALA A 40 -18.44 -12.33 -4.65
N THR A 41 -17.89 -12.94 -5.70
CA THR A 41 -18.40 -14.17 -6.27
C THR A 41 -17.21 -15.12 -6.37
N GLU A 42 -17.20 -16.06 -5.42
CA GLU A 42 -16.17 -17.06 -5.14
C GLU A 42 -14.85 -16.44 -4.63
N ALA A 43 -14.71 -16.44 -3.30
CA ALA A 43 -13.40 -16.32 -2.68
C ALA A 43 -12.56 -17.52 -3.12
N GLY A 44 -11.88 -17.37 -4.25
CA GLY A 44 -10.81 -18.28 -4.65
C GLY A 44 -9.89 -18.43 -3.45
N LYS A 45 -9.41 -19.63 -3.20
CA LYS A 45 -8.48 -19.90 -2.11
C LYS A 45 -7.28 -18.96 -2.29
N ILE A 46 -7.14 -17.99 -1.37
CA ILE A 46 -6.03 -17.05 -1.40
C ILE A 46 -4.75 -17.86 -1.27
N ASP A 47 -3.89 -17.79 -2.26
CA ASP A 47 -2.61 -18.49 -2.30
C ASP A 47 -1.46 -17.51 -2.11
N THR A 48 -0.93 -17.46 -0.89
CA THR A 48 0.21 -16.62 -0.55
C THR A 48 1.56 -17.27 -0.85
N SER A 49 1.59 -18.54 -1.27
CA SER A 49 2.83 -19.28 -1.56
C SER A 49 3.61 -18.70 -2.75
N SER A 50 2.93 -17.96 -3.62
CA SER A 50 3.55 -17.24 -4.74
C SER A 50 4.24 -15.94 -4.34
N ILE A 51 4.07 -15.46 -3.11
CA ILE A 51 4.68 -14.21 -2.63
C ILE A 51 6.08 -14.52 -2.11
N LEU A 52 7.08 -14.03 -2.82
CA LEU A 52 8.48 -14.20 -2.42
C LEU A 52 8.83 -13.29 -1.24
N GLU A 53 9.61 -13.83 -0.30
CA GLU A 53 10.28 -13.00 0.71
C GLU A 53 11.35 -12.13 0.02
N MET A 54 11.37 -10.85 0.36
CA MET A 54 12.35 -9.90 -0.18
C MET A 54 13.51 -9.74 0.79
N THR A 55 14.66 -10.28 0.42
CA THR A 55 15.82 -10.40 1.31
C THR A 55 17.08 -9.81 0.70
N LEU A 56 17.98 -9.32 1.58
CA LEU A 56 19.35 -8.90 1.28
C LEU A 56 20.34 -9.59 2.23
N GLY A 57 21.55 -9.79 1.77
CA GLY A 57 22.62 -10.41 2.58
C GLY A 57 22.72 -11.91 2.38
N ALA A 58 23.72 -12.50 3.03
CA ALA A 58 24.00 -13.92 2.91
C ALA A 58 22.89 -14.75 3.58
N GLU A 59 22.58 -15.91 2.99
CA GLU A 59 21.52 -16.78 3.50
C GLU A 59 21.87 -17.35 4.87
N ASP A 60 23.14 -17.62 5.11
CA ASP A 60 23.73 -18.19 6.31
C ASP A 60 24.23 -17.12 7.30
N ALA A 61 23.90 -15.84 7.10
CA ALA A 61 24.29 -14.78 8.02
C ALA A 61 23.81 -15.07 9.46
N PRO A 62 24.66 -14.88 10.48
CA PRO A 62 24.31 -15.23 11.86
C PRO A 62 23.19 -14.40 12.45
N ILE A 63 22.97 -13.19 11.94
CA ILE A 63 21.87 -12.31 12.39
C ILE A 63 20.77 -12.31 11.33
N GLN A 64 19.57 -12.66 11.75
CA GLN A 64 18.37 -12.59 10.93
C GLN A 64 17.52 -11.41 11.39
N MET A 65 17.25 -10.45 10.49
CA MET A 65 16.45 -9.27 10.80
C MET A 65 15.33 -9.09 9.79
N THR A 66 14.10 -9.02 10.29
CA THR A 66 12.91 -8.66 9.49
C THR A 66 12.47 -7.25 9.84
N GLU A 67 12.31 -6.37 8.84
CA GLU A 67 11.68 -5.07 8.98
C GLU A 67 10.23 -5.15 8.49
N TYR A 68 9.30 -4.70 9.32
CA TYR A 68 7.92 -4.42 8.96
C TYR A 68 7.73 -2.93 8.70
N ALA A 69 7.48 -2.56 7.45
CA ALA A 69 7.44 -1.16 7.05
C ALA A 69 6.38 -0.85 5.99
N SER A 70 5.97 0.41 5.91
CA SER A 70 5.06 0.90 4.89
C SER A 70 5.70 1.97 4.02
N TYR A 71 5.50 1.89 2.71
CA TYR A 71 5.98 2.91 1.78
C TYR A 71 5.31 4.28 1.97
N THR A 72 4.17 4.35 2.68
CA THR A 72 3.51 5.62 3.03
C THR A 72 3.85 6.13 4.43
N CYS A 73 4.61 5.36 5.23
CA CYS A 73 4.99 5.74 6.59
C CYS A 73 6.18 6.73 6.61
N PRO A 74 6.04 7.95 7.19
CA PRO A 74 7.15 8.89 7.27
C PRO A 74 8.31 8.40 8.17
N HIS A 75 8.01 7.64 9.21
CA HIS A 75 9.04 7.07 10.10
C HIS A 75 9.87 6.00 9.39
N CYS A 76 9.23 5.18 8.53
CA CYS A 76 9.94 4.20 7.70
C CYS A 76 10.87 4.90 6.71
N ARG A 77 10.42 6.01 6.08
CA ARG A 77 11.30 6.85 5.23
C ARG A 77 12.51 7.36 6.00
N THR A 78 12.30 7.85 7.22
CA THR A 78 13.41 8.35 8.07
C THR A 78 14.37 7.22 8.41
N PHE A 79 13.87 6.05 8.82
CA PHE A 79 14.70 4.88 9.07
C PHE A 79 15.49 4.48 7.82
N HIS A 80 14.85 4.39 6.68
CA HIS A 80 15.49 4.03 5.41
C HIS A 80 16.64 4.99 5.06
N LYS A 81 16.40 6.31 5.23
CA LYS A 81 17.39 7.34 4.93
C LYS A 81 18.58 7.36 5.92
N ASP A 82 18.30 7.31 7.23
CA ASP A 82 19.26 7.66 8.27
C ASP A 82 19.91 6.42 8.91
N VAL A 83 19.24 5.25 8.85
CA VAL A 83 19.65 4.02 9.52
C VAL A 83 19.96 2.89 8.53
N PHE A 84 19.05 2.60 7.61
CA PHE A 84 19.15 1.44 6.70
C PHE A 84 20.41 1.47 5.84
N GLN A 85 20.85 2.63 5.34
CA GLN A 85 22.05 2.73 4.52
C GLN A 85 23.32 2.33 5.31
N LYS A 86 23.37 2.68 6.59
CA LYS A 86 24.47 2.28 7.49
C LYS A 86 24.38 0.80 7.85
N LEU A 87 23.17 0.33 8.18
CA LEU A 87 22.90 -1.08 8.44
C LEU A 87 23.34 -1.95 7.26
N LYS A 88 23.03 -1.50 6.04
CA LYS A 88 23.43 -2.19 4.82
C LYS A 88 24.94 -2.29 4.69
N ALA A 89 25.64 -1.16 4.82
CA ALA A 89 27.09 -1.10 4.65
C ALA A 89 27.86 -1.88 5.74
N ASP A 90 27.42 -1.79 7.01
CA ASP A 90 28.17 -2.30 8.15
C ASP A 90 27.84 -3.77 8.50
N TYR A 91 26.63 -4.26 8.13
CA TYR A 91 26.16 -5.59 8.52
C TYR A 91 25.71 -6.45 7.34
N ILE A 92 24.91 -5.93 6.40
CA ILE A 92 24.37 -6.73 5.29
C ILE A 92 25.47 -7.03 4.26
N ASP A 93 26.14 -6.02 3.76
CA ASP A 93 27.20 -6.15 2.73
C ASP A 93 28.45 -6.84 3.27
N THR A 94 28.61 -6.90 4.59
CA THR A 94 29.69 -7.62 5.27
C THR A 94 29.34 -9.08 5.60
N GLY A 95 28.13 -9.54 5.26
CA GLY A 95 27.68 -10.91 5.50
C GLY A 95 27.30 -11.23 6.95
N LYS A 96 27.25 -10.22 7.83
CA LYS A 96 26.90 -10.40 9.25
C LYS A 96 25.39 -10.53 9.47
N LEU A 97 24.57 -9.94 8.58
CA LEU A 97 23.13 -9.84 8.74
C LEU A 97 22.43 -10.18 7.44
N ARG A 98 21.40 -11.04 7.54
CA ARG A 98 20.37 -11.21 6.51
C ARG A 98 19.19 -10.34 6.86
N PHE A 99 18.81 -9.47 5.94
CA PHE A 99 17.70 -8.54 6.07
C PHE A 99 16.51 -9.01 5.25
N THR A 100 15.32 -9.05 5.87
CA THR A 100 14.04 -9.35 5.22
C THR A 100 13.13 -8.13 5.31
N TYR A 101 12.49 -7.75 4.22
CA TYR A 101 11.52 -6.66 4.19
C TYR A 101 10.10 -7.21 4.05
N ARG A 102 9.22 -6.86 4.97
CA ARG A 102 7.79 -7.21 4.95
C ARG A 102 6.94 -5.95 4.96
N GLU A 103 6.07 -5.83 3.97
CA GLU A 103 5.21 -4.65 3.81
C GLU A 103 4.07 -4.64 4.81
N ILE A 104 3.72 -3.41 5.26
CA ILE A 104 2.51 -3.08 5.99
C ILE A 104 1.68 -2.09 5.16
N TYR A 105 0.38 -2.34 5.04
CA TYR A 105 -0.52 -1.48 4.27
C TYR A 105 -1.47 -0.74 5.19
N PHE A 106 -1.24 0.57 5.41
CA PHE A 106 -2.17 1.46 6.11
C PHE A 106 -3.25 1.99 5.18
N ASP A 107 -2.94 2.04 3.89
CA ASP A 107 -3.79 2.56 2.85
C ASP A 107 -3.48 1.89 1.49
N ARG A 108 -4.33 2.18 0.50
CA ARG A 108 -4.16 1.64 -0.86
C ARG A 108 -2.86 2.09 -1.53
N TYR A 109 -2.31 3.24 -1.17
CA TYR A 109 -1.12 3.78 -1.83
C TYR A 109 0.13 3.04 -1.36
N GLY A 110 0.15 2.58 -0.10
CA GLY A 110 1.18 1.66 0.40
C GLY A 110 1.18 0.35 -0.38
N LEU A 111 0.00 -0.23 -0.66
CA LEU A 111 -0.13 -1.41 -1.51
C LEU A 111 0.32 -1.14 -2.95
N TRP A 112 -0.04 0.01 -3.53
CA TRP A 112 0.40 0.37 -4.88
C TRP A 112 1.93 0.52 -4.97
N GLY A 113 2.56 1.12 -3.95
CA GLY A 113 4.02 1.18 -3.84
C GLY A 113 4.63 -0.22 -3.81
N SER A 114 4.05 -1.15 -3.03
CA SER A 114 4.47 -2.54 -2.97
C SER A 114 4.33 -3.26 -4.31
N ILE A 115 3.22 -3.08 -5.01
CA ILE A 115 3.01 -3.63 -6.36
C ILE A 115 4.13 -3.20 -7.30
N VAL A 116 4.51 -1.91 -7.29
CA VAL A 116 5.60 -1.40 -8.13
C VAL A 116 6.95 -1.96 -7.70
N ALA A 117 7.25 -2.01 -6.40
CA ALA A 117 8.49 -2.57 -5.89
C ALA A 117 8.65 -4.04 -6.31
N ARG A 118 7.59 -4.83 -6.15
CA ARG A 118 7.57 -6.26 -6.48
C ARG A 118 7.47 -6.55 -7.98
N CYS A 119 7.06 -5.58 -8.79
CA CYS A 119 7.04 -5.68 -10.24
C CYS A 119 8.44 -5.90 -10.82
N GLY A 120 9.48 -5.37 -10.18
CA GLY A 120 10.86 -5.56 -10.56
C GLY A 120 11.46 -6.93 -10.21
N GLY A 121 10.69 -7.83 -9.57
CA GLY A 121 11.23 -9.08 -9.03
C GLY A 121 12.24 -8.84 -7.91
N ALA A 122 12.85 -9.90 -7.40
CA ALA A 122 13.81 -9.81 -6.31
C ALA A 122 15.02 -8.91 -6.64
N ASP A 123 15.50 -8.95 -7.87
CA ASP A 123 16.69 -8.22 -8.31
C ASP A 123 16.53 -6.69 -8.25
N LYS A 124 15.33 -6.18 -8.51
CA LYS A 124 15.07 -4.73 -8.54
C LYS A 124 14.31 -4.24 -7.32
N PHE A 125 13.78 -5.13 -6.49
CA PHE A 125 12.91 -4.77 -5.36
C PHE A 125 13.51 -3.70 -4.47
N PHE A 126 14.73 -3.90 -3.98
CA PHE A 126 15.37 -2.97 -3.06
C PHE A 126 15.78 -1.64 -3.72
N ALA A 127 16.14 -1.66 -4.99
CA ALA A 127 16.41 -0.44 -5.74
C ALA A 127 15.13 0.40 -5.95
N ILE A 128 13.99 -0.27 -6.22
CA ILE A 128 12.70 0.42 -6.32
C ILE A 128 12.24 0.90 -4.95
N SER A 129 12.43 0.12 -3.89
CA SER A 129 12.12 0.52 -2.51
C SER A 129 12.90 1.76 -2.08
N ASP A 130 14.18 1.86 -2.45
CA ASP A 130 14.99 3.06 -2.21
C ASP A 130 14.40 4.29 -2.90
N LEU A 131 13.98 4.18 -4.15
CA LEU A 131 13.31 5.27 -4.88
C LEU A 131 11.97 5.64 -4.24
N LEU A 132 11.18 4.65 -3.80
CA LEU A 132 9.89 4.89 -3.13
C LEU A 132 10.08 5.68 -1.83
N TYR A 133 11.05 5.34 -1.01
CA TYR A 133 11.34 6.08 0.23
C TYR A 133 11.96 7.44 -0.04
N THR A 134 12.96 7.52 -0.91
CA THR A 134 13.63 8.79 -1.24
C THR A 134 12.65 9.80 -1.80
N LYS A 135 11.73 9.37 -2.66
CA LYS A 135 10.71 10.22 -3.30
C LYS A 135 9.35 10.20 -2.62
N GLN A 136 9.24 9.65 -1.40
CA GLN A 136 7.95 9.47 -0.71
C GLN A 136 7.14 10.76 -0.63
N SER A 137 7.77 11.87 -0.26
CA SER A 137 7.08 13.17 -0.14
C SER A 137 6.61 13.76 -1.47
N GLU A 138 7.07 13.22 -2.59
CA GLU A 138 6.67 13.63 -3.92
C GLU A 138 5.53 12.75 -4.44
N TRP A 139 5.74 11.43 -4.47
CA TRP A 139 4.80 10.52 -5.09
C TRP A 139 3.50 10.32 -4.29
N THR A 140 3.52 10.55 -2.97
CA THR A 140 2.31 10.43 -2.13
C THR A 140 1.35 11.62 -2.22
N LYS A 141 1.70 12.68 -2.99
CA LYS A 141 0.87 13.87 -3.14
C LYS A 141 -0.01 13.81 -4.38
N GLY A 142 -1.17 14.47 -4.27
CA GLY A 142 -2.09 14.65 -5.38
C GLY A 142 -3.32 13.74 -5.32
N THR A 143 -4.03 13.70 -6.41
CA THR A 143 -5.18 12.81 -6.62
C THR A 143 -4.74 11.35 -6.76
N PRO A 144 -5.65 10.37 -6.60
CA PRO A 144 -5.30 8.97 -6.83
C PRO A 144 -4.68 8.69 -8.20
N ALA A 145 -5.11 9.38 -9.24
CA ALA A 145 -4.57 9.23 -10.59
C ALA A 145 -3.12 9.77 -10.69
N GLU A 146 -2.85 10.91 -10.06
CA GLU A 146 -1.49 11.48 -10.02
C GLU A 146 -0.54 10.60 -9.21
N ILE A 147 -0.99 10.03 -8.09
CA ILE A 147 -0.20 9.09 -7.28
C ILE A 147 0.13 7.83 -8.10
N ALA A 148 -0.84 7.25 -8.80
CA ALA A 148 -0.59 6.11 -9.68
C ALA A 148 0.42 6.43 -10.78
N GLU A 149 0.33 7.62 -11.38
CA GLU A 149 1.27 8.06 -12.41
C GLU A 149 2.68 8.33 -11.83
N ASN A 150 2.77 8.89 -10.63
CA ASN A 150 4.04 9.07 -9.93
C ASN A 150 4.72 7.72 -9.65
N LEU A 151 3.95 6.72 -9.23
CA LEU A 151 4.45 5.37 -9.00
C LEU A 151 4.89 4.68 -10.30
N ARG A 152 4.16 4.88 -11.43
CA ARG A 152 4.61 4.40 -12.75
C ARG A 152 5.97 4.98 -13.12
N ARG A 153 6.16 6.29 -12.94
CA ARG A 153 7.44 6.95 -13.21
C ARG A 153 8.57 6.40 -12.35
N ILE A 154 8.31 6.04 -11.09
CA ILE A 154 9.31 5.39 -10.24
C ILE A 154 9.71 4.03 -10.83
N GLY A 155 8.76 3.20 -11.21
CA GLY A 155 9.04 1.91 -11.85
C GLY A 155 9.87 2.05 -13.13
N ILE A 156 9.49 2.98 -14.00
CA ILE A 156 10.24 3.27 -15.25
C ILE A 156 11.64 3.79 -14.95
N THR A 157 11.80 4.67 -13.94
CA THR A 157 13.12 5.18 -13.52
C THR A 157 14.03 4.05 -13.02
N ALA A 158 13.45 3.02 -12.41
CA ALA A 158 14.15 1.81 -11.98
C ALA A 158 14.38 0.80 -13.12
N GLY A 159 14.04 1.15 -14.36
CA GLY A 159 14.28 0.32 -15.54
C GLY A 159 13.23 -0.76 -15.77
N LEU A 160 12.00 -0.58 -15.30
CA LEU A 160 10.85 -1.37 -15.74
C LEU A 160 10.31 -0.80 -17.06
N SER A 161 9.76 -1.64 -17.91
CA SER A 161 9.03 -1.17 -19.08
C SER A 161 7.66 -0.58 -18.67
N GLN A 162 7.11 0.28 -19.50
CA GLN A 162 5.76 0.80 -19.30
C GLN A 162 4.70 -0.32 -19.29
N GLU A 163 4.90 -1.34 -20.10
CA GLU A 163 4.03 -2.51 -20.19
C GLU A 163 4.09 -3.36 -18.92
N ASP A 164 5.29 -3.63 -18.39
CA ASP A 164 5.45 -4.37 -17.14
C ASP A 164 4.74 -3.67 -15.98
N VAL A 165 4.97 -2.35 -15.83
CA VAL A 165 4.32 -1.56 -14.77
C VAL A 165 2.81 -1.58 -14.92
N GLN A 166 2.28 -1.46 -16.14
CA GLN A 166 0.84 -1.51 -16.40
C GLN A 166 0.28 -2.89 -16.05
N THR A 167 0.94 -3.96 -16.44
CA THR A 167 0.56 -5.35 -16.12
C THR A 167 0.52 -5.57 -14.60
N CYS A 168 1.55 -5.13 -13.88
CA CYS A 168 1.60 -5.24 -12.42
C CYS A 168 0.46 -4.47 -11.73
N PHE A 169 0.11 -3.27 -12.22
CA PHE A 169 -0.99 -2.49 -11.65
C PHE A 169 -2.38 -3.08 -11.89
N THR A 170 -2.54 -3.91 -12.91
CA THR A 170 -3.82 -4.56 -13.24
C THR A 170 -3.95 -5.97 -12.69
N ASP A 171 -2.91 -6.51 -12.05
CA ASP A 171 -2.91 -7.83 -11.42
C ASP A 171 -3.65 -7.79 -10.07
N GLY A 172 -4.97 -7.91 -10.15
CA GLY A 172 -5.84 -7.91 -8.97
C GLY A 172 -5.66 -9.14 -8.07
N GLU A 173 -5.29 -10.28 -8.63
CA GLU A 173 -5.03 -11.51 -7.87
C GLU A 173 -3.78 -11.34 -7.01
N LYS A 174 -2.69 -10.87 -7.59
CA LYS A 174 -1.46 -10.58 -6.85
C LYS A 174 -1.69 -9.54 -5.76
N ALA A 175 -2.49 -8.50 -6.02
CA ALA A 175 -2.83 -7.51 -5.01
C ALA A 175 -3.58 -8.13 -3.82
N GLN A 176 -4.54 -9.04 -4.05
CA GLN A 176 -5.26 -9.75 -3.00
C GLN A 176 -4.33 -10.68 -2.20
N ASN A 177 -3.48 -11.43 -2.90
CA ASN A 177 -2.50 -12.33 -2.26
C ASN A 177 -1.51 -11.53 -1.39
N LEU A 178 -1.05 -10.36 -1.84
CA LEU A 178 -0.18 -9.47 -1.06
C LEU A 178 -0.88 -8.97 0.22
N VAL A 179 -2.16 -8.61 0.14
CA VAL A 179 -2.92 -8.18 1.33
C VAL A 179 -3.05 -9.33 2.32
N ALA A 180 -3.40 -10.53 1.86
CA ALA A 180 -3.54 -11.69 2.74
C ALA A 180 -2.20 -12.10 3.36
N TRP A 181 -1.11 -12.05 2.60
CA TRP A 181 0.24 -12.34 3.05
C TRP A 181 0.70 -11.35 4.14
N TYR A 182 0.46 -10.06 3.91
CA TYR A 182 0.74 -9.00 4.88
C TYR A 182 -0.05 -9.21 6.19
N GLU A 183 -1.35 -9.49 6.09
CA GLU A 183 -2.21 -9.68 7.27
C GLU A 183 -1.76 -10.89 8.10
N ALA A 184 -1.41 -11.99 7.44
CA ALA A 184 -0.90 -13.19 8.12
C ALA A 184 0.41 -12.90 8.88
N ASN A 185 1.41 -12.32 8.20
CA ASN A 185 2.69 -12.02 8.81
C ASN A 185 2.57 -10.99 9.95
N ARG A 186 1.74 -9.96 9.75
CA ARG A 186 1.48 -8.95 10.79
C ARG A 186 0.85 -9.55 12.03
N ALA A 187 -0.08 -10.49 11.85
CA ALA A 187 -0.76 -11.17 12.97
C ALA A 187 0.17 -12.13 13.70
N GLU A 188 0.98 -12.90 12.97
CA GLU A 188 1.95 -13.85 13.51
C GLU A 188 2.97 -13.16 14.42
N ASP A 189 3.56 -12.06 13.95
CA ASP A 189 4.57 -11.30 14.67
C ASP A 189 3.97 -10.17 15.55
N GLU A 190 2.63 -10.10 15.66
CA GLU A 190 1.89 -9.10 16.46
C GLU A 190 2.33 -7.66 16.18
N ILE A 191 2.50 -7.30 14.90
CA ILE A 191 2.96 -5.98 14.48
C ILE A 191 1.83 -4.94 14.58
N SER A 192 2.06 -3.89 15.37
CA SER A 192 1.10 -2.81 15.62
C SER A 192 1.58 -1.42 15.19
N SER A 193 2.85 -1.29 14.83
CA SER A 193 3.46 -0.01 14.41
C SER A 193 4.54 -0.23 13.35
N THR A 194 4.96 0.84 12.65
CA THR A 194 6.05 0.80 11.67
C THR A 194 7.01 2.00 11.82
N PRO A 195 8.31 1.79 11.58
CA PRO A 195 8.91 0.47 11.37
C PRO A 195 8.95 -0.33 12.68
N SER A 196 8.82 -1.66 12.55
CA SER A 196 9.06 -2.62 13.64
C SER A 196 10.02 -3.68 13.14
N PHE A 197 10.78 -4.28 14.03
CA PHE A 197 11.83 -5.23 13.67
C PHE A 197 11.68 -6.52 14.46
N ILE A 198 11.97 -7.65 13.81
CA ILE A 198 12.23 -8.93 14.47
C ILE A 198 13.71 -9.24 14.25
N ILE A 199 14.50 -9.30 15.30
CA ILE A 199 15.93 -9.62 15.25
C ILE A 199 16.16 -10.91 16.04
N ASN A 200 16.59 -11.97 15.36
CA ASN A 200 16.75 -13.31 15.95
C ASN A 200 15.55 -13.73 16.82
N GLY A 201 14.32 -13.47 16.33
CA GLY A 201 13.06 -13.81 17.00
C GLY A 201 12.60 -12.83 18.08
N VAL A 202 13.34 -11.77 18.37
CA VAL A 202 12.96 -10.74 19.36
C VAL A 202 12.42 -9.51 18.65
N LYS A 203 11.25 -9.03 19.10
CA LYS A 203 10.59 -7.83 18.53
C LYS A 203 11.14 -6.53 19.12
N TYR A 204 11.40 -5.58 18.24
CA TYR A 204 11.88 -4.24 18.58
C TYR A 204 11.06 -3.16 17.86
N ALA A 205 10.87 -2.02 18.53
CA ALA A 205 10.31 -0.82 17.92
C ALA A 205 11.36 -0.03 17.12
N ASN A 206 10.92 1.04 16.45
CA ASN A 206 11.82 1.98 15.77
C ASN A 206 12.88 2.54 16.72
N MET A 207 14.11 2.61 16.25
CA MET A 207 15.26 3.05 17.06
C MET A 207 16.30 3.79 16.21
N SER A 208 17.23 4.45 16.86
CA SER A 208 18.40 5.06 16.23
C SER A 208 19.41 4.00 15.77
N TYR A 209 20.30 4.38 14.82
CA TYR A 209 21.37 3.47 14.39
C TYR A 209 22.27 3.02 15.56
N ALA A 210 22.60 3.92 16.48
CA ALA A 210 23.45 3.59 17.62
C ALA A 210 22.81 2.58 18.60
N GLU A 211 21.49 2.59 18.74
CA GLU A 211 20.74 1.60 19.52
C GLU A 211 20.69 0.26 18.79
N LEU A 212 20.38 0.30 17.48
CA LEU A 212 20.38 -0.89 16.64
C LEU A 212 21.75 -1.58 16.63
N GLN A 213 22.83 -0.81 16.46
CA GLN A 213 24.18 -1.33 16.49
C GLN A 213 24.51 -2.08 17.78
N LYS A 214 24.15 -1.53 18.95
CA LYS A 214 24.34 -2.22 20.25
C LYS A 214 23.61 -3.57 20.32
N ILE A 215 22.42 -3.63 19.73
CA ILE A 215 21.63 -4.88 19.69
C ILE A 215 22.31 -5.89 18.77
N LEU A 216 22.74 -5.46 17.59
CA LEU A 216 23.38 -6.33 16.60
C LEU A 216 24.75 -6.82 17.04
N ASP A 217 25.54 -5.95 17.69
CA ASP A 217 26.88 -6.32 18.20
C ASP A 217 26.81 -7.27 19.40
N ALA A 218 25.63 -7.43 20.02
CA ALA A 218 25.38 -8.36 21.14
C ALA A 218 24.82 -9.72 20.71
N GLN A 219 24.57 -9.92 19.38
CA GLN A 219 24.10 -11.21 18.85
C GLN A 219 25.30 -12.15 18.66
#